data_c307e795dfb16b840baf69b350a0de28
#
_entry.id   c307e795dfb16b840baf69b350a0de28
#
_cell.length_a   1.000
_cell.length_b   1.000
_cell.length_c   1.000
_cell.angle_alpha   90.00
_cell.angle_beta   90.00
_cell.angle_gamma   90.00
#
_symmetry.space_group_name_H-M   'P 1'
#
loop_
_entity.id
_entity.type
_entity.pdbx_description
1 polymer ?
#
loop_
_entity_poly.entity_id
_entity_poly.type
_entity_poly.pdbx_seq_one_letter_code
_entity_poly.pdbx_strand_id
1 'polypeptide(L)'
;MYLFEKKQRKKKVLLCIDKDQMQPYDYKLPSFEGLAGMGGNSGNNVFQFGMQKVMLSPYVDVDVCTTFLSRTDEFLKDADRINEKYDALVTFPANVLGTYAKEHGLRRWAHAVKKIKKPFHFIGVGAQSDYLYHTDFVEDIRQEGCDFIGSILDTGGMISLRGYLRRKLLKSLDFRTVTLR
;
A
#
# COMPACT_ATOMS: atom_id res chain seq x y z
N MET A 1 19.44 37.34 -20.08
CA MET A 1 17.99 37.13 -19.79
C MET A 1 17.93 35.88 -18.87
N TYR A 2 17.91 36.12 -17.56
CA TYR A 2 17.80 35.02 -16.58
C TYR A 2 16.35 34.56 -16.59
N LEU A 3 16.10 33.36 -17.11
CA LEU A 3 14.83 32.66 -16.94
C LEU A 3 14.72 32.30 -15.45
N PHE A 4 13.84 33.01 -14.74
CA PHE A 4 13.40 32.56 -13.42
C PHE A 4 12.63 31.26 -13.61
N GLU A 5 13.30 30.12 -13.45
CA GLU A 5 12.61 28.85 -13.27
C GLU A 5 11.70 29.00 -12.05
N LYS A 6 10.38 29.00 -12.28
CA LYS A 6 9.40 28.89 -11.22
C LYS A 6 9.73 27.61 -10.46
N LYS A 7 10.29 27.75 -9.26
CA LYS A 7 10.58 26.62 -8.36
C LYS A 7 9.28 25.85 -8.16
N GLN A 8 9.13 24.74 -8.88
CA GLN A 8 7.92 23.93 -8.82
C GLN A 8 7.78 23.42 -7.39
N ARG A 9 6.61 23.63 -6.77
CA ARG A 9 6.35 23.16 -5.40
C ARG A 9 6.53 21.64 -5.40
N LYS A 10 7.34 21.13 -4.48
CA LYS A 10 7.48 19.69 -4.28
C LYS A 10 6.12 19.07 -3.94
N LYS A 11 5.81 17.94 -4.53
CA LYS A 11 4.63 17.15 -4.18
C LYS A 11 4.81 16.59 -2.78
N LYS A 12 3.76 16.66 -1.98
CA LYS A 12 3.74 16.11 -0.63
C LYS A 12 3.04 14.76 -0.62
N VAL A 13 3.78 13.71 -0.26
CA VAL A 13 3.30 12.34 -0.33
C VAL A 13 3.25 11.73 1.07
N LEU A 14 2.15 11.05 1.39
CA LEU A 14 2.03 10.22 2.58
C LEU A 14 2.37 8.77 2.24
N LEU A 15 3.47 8.28 2.80
CA LEU A 15 3.90 6.90 2.66
C LEU A 15 3.28 6.05 3.78
N CYS A 16 2.36 5.17 3.43
CA CYS A 16 1.67 4.27 4.35
C CYS A 16 2.37 2.90 4.38
N ILE A 17 3.03 2.58 5.47
CA ILE A 17 3.79 1.33 5.67
C ILE A 17 3.51 0.77 7.06
N ASP A 18 3.85 -0.50 7.31
CA ASP A 18 3.62 -1.13 8.62
C ASP A 18 4.50 -0.53 9.70
N LYS A 19 5.73 -0.19 9.34
CA LYS A 19 6.72 0.38 10.24
C LYS A 19 7.65 1.32 9.48
N ASP A 20 7.99 2.45 10.10
CA ASP A 20 9.02 3.34 9.57
C ASP A 20 10.40 2.69 9.72
N GLN A 21 10.94 2.21 8.59
CA GLN A 21 12.22 1.49 8.54
C GLN A 21 13.44 2.41 8.73
N MET A 22 13.24 3.73 8.76
CA MET A 22 14.30 4.72 9.03
C MET A 22 14.41 5.07 10.49
N GLN A 23 13.47 4.61 11.34
CA GLN A 23 13.56 4.83 12.79
C GLN A 23 14.56 3.86 13.42
N PRO A 24 15.31 4.33 14.44
CA PRO A 24 16.22 3.47 15.18
C PRO A 24 15.49 2.24 15.74
N TYR A 25 16.17 1.12 15.67
CA TYR A 25 15.70 -0.13 16.25
C TYR A 25 16.20 -0.28 17.67
N ASP A 26 15.38 -0.77 18.61
CA ASP A 26 15.85 -1.10 19.95
C ASP A 26 16.54 -2.47 19.93
N TYR A 27 17.87 -2.45 19.81
CA TYR A 27 18.72 -3.65 19.80
C TYR A 27 18.73 -4.41 21.13
N LYS A 28 18.12 -3.88 22.19
CA LYS A 28 18.04 -4.54 23.49
C LYS A 28 16.90 -5.56 23.56
N LEU A 29 15.96 -5.52 22.61
CA LEU A 29 14.89 -6.52 22.56
C LEU A 29 15.45 -7.90 22.17
N PRO A 30 14.96 -8.98 22.82
CA PRO A 30 15.26 -10.32 22.38
C PRO A 30 14.95 -10.51 20.91
N SER A 31 15.71 -11.35 20.20
CA SER A 31 15.59 -11.53 18.74
C SER A 31 14.16 -11.85 18.27
N PHE A 32 13.40 -12.60 19.08
CA PHE A 32 12.01 -12.93 18.79
C PHE A 32 11.09 -11.70 18.89
N GLU A 33 11.22 -10.91 19.96
CA GLU A 33 10.44 -9.67 20.13
C GLU A 33 10.84 -8.64 19.07
N GLY A 34 12.12 -8.60 18.74
CA GLY A 34 12.65 -7.80 17.65
C GLY A 34 12.00 -8.17 16.33
N LEU A 35 11.93 -9.45 16.00
CA LEU A 35 11.31 -9.95 14.78
C LEU A 35 9.79 -9.69 14.77
N ALA A 36 9.11 -9.88 15.89
CA ALA A 36 7.69 -9.56 16.04
C ALA A 36 7.44 -8.06 15.86
N GLY A 37 8.27 -7.21 16.44
CA GLY A 37 8.23 -5.76 16.25
C GLY A 37 8.48 -5.31 14.82
N MET A 38 9.13 -6.16 14.01
CA MET A 38 9.30 -5.97 12.57
C MET A 38 8.14 -6.55 11.72
N GLY A 39 7.05 -6.98 12.33
CA GLY A 39 5.91 -7.58 11.62
C GLY A 39 6.10 -9.06 11.30
N GLY A 40 7.04 -9.75 11.92
CA GLY A 40 7.25 -11.20 11.79
C GLY A 40 7.78 -11.69 10.42
N ASN A 41 7.89 -10.81 9.42
CA ASN A 41 8.33 -11.16 8.08
C ASN A 41 9.44 -10.21 7.60
N SER A 42 10.68 -10.64 7.75
CA SER A 42 11.86 -9.84 7.36
C SER A 42 11.88 -9.47 5.87
N GLY A 43 11.31 -10.31 5.00
CA GLY A 43 11.20 -10.00 3.57
C GLY A 43 10.31 -8.77 3.30
N ASN A 44 9.22 -8.61 4.03
CA ASN A 44 8.38 -7.42 3.94
C ASN A 44 9.13 -6.17 4.38
N ASN A 45 9.94 -6.26 5.44
CA ASN A 45 10.75 -5.15 5.93
C ASN A 45 11.80 -4.72 4.91
N VAL A 46 12.51 -5.65 4.31
CA VAL A 46 13.49 -5.36 3.24
C VAL A 46 12.81 -4.68 2.06
N PHE A 47 11.64 -5.17 1.66
CA PHE A 47 10.85 -4.58 0.59
C PHE A 47 10.42 -3.14 0.94
N GLN A 48 9.83 -2.94 2.12
CA GLN A 48 9.38 -1.62 2.57
C GLN A 48 10.56 -0.65 2.73
N PHE A 49 11.69 -1.11 3.27
CA PHE A 49 12.91 -0.31 3.36
C PHE A 49 13.40 0.14 1.99
N GLY A 50 13.50 -0.78 1.02
CA GLY A 50 13.92 -0.46 -0.34
C GLY A 50 13.01 0.58 -0.99
N MET A 51 11.70 0.42 -0.84
CA MET A 51 10.72 1.35 -1.38
C MET A 51 10.73 2.71 -0.67
N GLN A 52 10.89 2.73 0.65
CA GLN A 52 11.07 3.98 1.41
C GLN A 52 12.31 4.74 0.94
N LYS A 53 13.42 4.04 0.69
CA LYS A 53 14.63 4.64 0.12
C LYS A 53 14.40 5.26 -1.25
N VAL A 54 13.65 4.61 -2.12
CA VAL A 54 13.31 5.13 -3.46
C VAL A 54 12.44 6.37 -3.35
N MET A 55 11.52 6.42 -2.40
CA MET A 55 10.64 7.57 -2.18
C MET A 55 11.37 8.79 -1.59
N LEU A 56 12.46 8.59 -0.85
CA LEU A 56 13.29 9.67 -0.31
C LEU A 56 14.11 10.32 -1.43
N SER A 57 13.47 11.17 -2.19
CA SER A 57 14.05 11.85 -3.35
C SER A 57 13.99 13.37 -3.16
N PRO A 58 14.87 14.14 -3.82
CA PRO A 58 14.82 15.62 -3.74
C PRO A 58 13.56 16.21 -4.38
N TYR A 59 12.78 15.44 -5.13
CA TYR A 59 11.62 15.91 -5.89
C TYR A 59 10.30 15.79 -5.16
N VAL A 60 10.23 14.98 -4.13
CA VAL A 60 9.03 14.79 -3.30
C VAL A 60 9.34 15.04 -1.83
N ASP A 61 8.31 15.49 -1.11
CA ASP A 61 8.33 15.65 0.34
C ASP A 61 7.51 14.51 0.94
N VAL A 62 8.12 13.65 1.75
CA VAL A 62 7.52 12.39 2.20
C VAL A 62 7.36 12.39 3.71
N ASP A 63 6.11 12.27 4.16
CA ASP A 63 5.78 11.91 5.54
C ASP A 63 5.44 10.41 5.62
N VAL A 64 5.71 9.78 6.75
CA VAL A 64 5.43 8.34 6.99
C VAL A 64 4.22 8.17 7.89
N CYS A 65 3.33 7.25 7.52
CA CYS A 65 2.16 6.82 8.28
C CYS A 65 2.23 5.31 8.53
N THR A 66 2.12 4.89 9.78
CA THR A 66 2.17 3.48 10.19
C THR A 66 0.81 2.93 10.65
N THR A 67 -0.27 3.67 10.46
CA THR A 67 -1.59 3.32 10.96
C THR A 67 -2.52 2.70 9.91
N PHE A 68 -2.30 2.97 8.61
CA PHE A 68 -3.22 2.55 7.56
C PHE A 68 -3.43 1.03 7.51
N LEU A 69 -2.35 0.26 7.50
CA LEU A 69 -2.43 -1.19 7.32
C LEU A 69 -2.88 -1.93 8.59
N SER A 70 -2.41 -1.51 9.76
CA SER A 70 -2.62 -2.21 11.02
C SER A 70 -3.71 -1.60 11.89
N ARG A 71 -3.83 -0.27 11.89
CA ARG A 71 -4.74 0.52 12.74
C ARG A 71 -5.61 1.46 11.89
N THR A 72 -6.31 0.88 10.93
CA THR A 72 -7.11 1.60 9.93
C THR A 72 -8.11 2.58 10.55
N ASP A 73 -8.68 2.26 11.72
CA ASP A 73 -9.62 3.16 12.41
C ASP A 73 -8.94 4.44 12.92
N GLU A 74 -7.67 4.35 13.33
CA GLU A 74 -6.89 5.54 13.68
C GLU A 74 -6.57 6.38 12.44
N PHE A 75 -6.18 5.71 11.34
CA PHE A 75 -5.98 6.39 10.06
C PHE A 75 -7.22 7.16 9.60
N LEU A 76 -8.41 6.57 9.77
CA LEU A 76 -9.67 7.19 9.39
C LEU A 76 -9.99 8.47 10.17
N LYS A 77 -9.56 8.58 11.43
CA LYS A 77 -9.74 9.80 12.24
C LYS A 77 -9.02 11.00 11.63
N ASP A 78 -7.94 10.75 10.90
CA ASP A 78 -7.12 11.76 10.26
C ASP A 78 -7.44 12.00 8.77
N ALA A 79 -8.47 11.35 8.21
CA ALA A 79 -8.73 11.37 6.77
C ALA A 79 -8.90 12.79 6.19
N ASP A 80 -9.60 13.67 6.88
CA ASP A 80 -9.79 15.06 6.42
C ASP A 80 -8.46 15.81 6.40
N ARG A 81 -7.66 15.72 7.46
CA ARG A 81 -6.32 16.30 7.53
C ARG A 81 -5.39 15.74 6.45
N ILE A 82 -5.49 14.44 6.16
CA ILE A 82 -4.73 13.79 5.09
C ILE A 82 -5.12 14.38 3.74
N ASN A 83 -6.41 14.51 3.47
CA ASN A 83 -6.92 15.08 2.23
C ASN A 83 -6.50 16.55 2.01
N GLU A 84 -6.34 17.33 3.06
CA GLU A 84 -5.86 18.72 2.97
C GLU A 84 -4.35 18.80 2.78
N LYS A 85 -3.61 17.97 3.48
CA LYS A 85 -2.16 18.09 3.63
C LYS A 85 -1.37 17.49 2.47
N TYR A 86 -1.84 16.39 1.87
CA TYR A 86 -1.07 15.61 0.91
C TYR A 86 -1.60 15.70 -0.52
N ASP A 87 -0.70 15.59 -1.49
CA ASP A 87 -1.02 15.55 -2.92
C ASP A 87 -1.29 14.11 -3.40
N ALA A 88 -0.71 13.10 -2.74
CA ALA A 88 -0.91 11.68 -3.03
C ALA A 88 -0.56 10.81 -1.81
N LEU A 89 -1.05 9.58 -1.81
CA LEU A 89 -0.70 8.54 -0.86
C LEU A 89 -0.07 7.35 -1.61
N VAL A 90 0.88 6.69 -0.96
CA VAL A 90 1.54 5.49 -1.51
C VAL A 90 1.63 4.43 -0.41
N THR A 91 1.37 3.19 -0.75
CA THR A 91 1.59 2.05 0.15
C THR A 91 2.21 0.87 -0.60
N PHE A 92 2.95 0.06 0.14
CA PHE A 92 3.62 -1.15 -0.33
C PHE A 92 3.16 -2.37 0.45
N PRO A 93 1.87 -2.72 0.37
CA PRO A 93 1.37 -3.87 1.07
C PRO A 93 1.91 -5.13 0.40
N ALA A 94 2.37 -6.08 1.18
CA ALA A 94 2.93 -7.32 0.65
C ALA A 94 1.82 -8.21 0.02
N ASN A 95 1.40 -9.28 0.70
CA ASN A 95 0.39 -10.19 0.21
C ASN A 95 -0.99 -9.77 0.72
N VAL A 96 -1.69 -8.92 -0.03
CA VAL A 96 -3.00 -8.37 0.36
C VAL A 96 -4.15 -9.23 -0.16
N LEU A 97 -3.99 -9.79 -1.37
CA LEU A 97 -5.04 -10.57 -2.01
C LEU A 97 -4.95 -12.03 -1.55
N GLY A 98 -5.78 -12.39 -0.61
CA GLY A 98 -5.87 -13.75 -0.06
C GLY A 98 -7.05 -13.89 0.89
N THR A 99 -7.49 -15.12 1.14
CA THR A 99 -8.65 -15.43 1.99
C THR A 99 -8.52 -14.88 3.40
N TYR A 100 -7.30 -14.91 3.96
CA TYR A 100 -7.03 -14.34 5.29
C TYR A 100 -7.34 -12.83 5.38
N ALA A 101 -7.26 -12.10 4.27
CA ALA A 101 -7.51 -10.67 4.24
C ALA A 101 -8.99 -10.31 3.98
N LYS A 102 -9.84 -11.30 3.66
CA LYS A 102 -11.25 -11.10 3.35
C LYS A 102 -11.97 -10.35 4.47
N GLU A 103 -11.88 -10.85 5.69
CA GLU A 103 -12.63 -10.31 6.83
C GLU A 103 -11.94 -9.12 7.50
N HIS A 104 -10.60 -9.14 7.57
CA HIS A 104 -9.84 -8.21 8.40
C HIS A 104 -9.09 -7.13 7.63
N GLY A 105 -8.95 -7.27 6.31
CA GLY A 105 -8.15 -6.38 5.48
C GLY A 105 -8.95 -5.71 4.37
N LEU A 106 -9.37 -6.45 3.36
CA LEU A 106 -9.89 -5.90 2.11
C LEU A 106 -11.06 -4.94 2.30
N ARG A 107 -12.10 -5.35 3.07
CA ARG A 107 -13.26 -4.49 3.34
C ARG A 107 -12.90 -3.24 4.12
N ARG A 108 -12.07 -3.38 5.15
CA ARG A 108 -11.65 -2.29 6.00
C ARG A 108 -10.79 -1.29 5.23
N TRP A 109 -9.86 -1.78 4.42
CA TRP A 109 -9.03 -0.92 3.57
C TRP A 109 -9.84 -0.26 2.46
N ALA A 110 -10.76 -0.98 1.81
CA ALA A 110 -11.66 -0.38 0.83
C ALA A 110 -12.47 0.77 1.43
N HIS A 111 -13.01 0.58 2.66
CA HIS A 111 -13.70 1.62 3.38
C HIS A 111 -12.81 2.83 3.67
N ALA A 112 -11.58 2.60 4.10
CA ALA A 112 -10.62 3.67 4.38
C ALA A 112 -10.22 4.43 3.11
N VAL A 113 -9.93 3.71 2.02
CA VAL A 113 -9.56 4.30 0.74
C VAL A 113 -10.68 5.20 0.20
N LYS A 114 -11.95 4.79 0.32
CA LYS A 114 -13.11 5.60 -0.09
C LYS A 114 -13.24 6.96 0.63
N LYS A 115 -12.59 7.14 1.79
CA LYS A 115 -12.54 8.44 2.49
C LYS A 115 -11.42 9.34 1.98
N ILE A 116 -10.51 8.81 1.19
CA ILE A 116 -9.37 9.56 0.64
C ILE A 116 -9.78 10.18 -0.70
N LYS A 117 -9.58 11.50 -0.82
CA LYS A 117 -9.89 12.29 -2.02
C LYS A 117 -8.63 12.59 -2.86
N LYS A 118 -7.55 11.90 -2.59
CA LYS A 118 -6.26 12.05 -3.28
C LYS A 118 -5.86 10.72 -3.91
N PRO A 119 -5.09 10.73 -5.01
CA PRO A 119 -4.58 9.50 -5.59
C PRO A 119 -3.89 8.64 -4.55
N PHE A 120 -4.35 7.41 -4.36
CA PHE A 120 -3.77 6.46 -3.42
C PHE A 120 -3.21 5.26 -4.20
N HIS A 121 -1.89 5.18 -4.27
CA HIS A 121 -1.18 4.18 -5.05
C HIS A 121 -0.81 2.97 -4.21
N PHE A 122 -1.17 1.78 -4.68
CA PHE A 122 -0.83 0.49 -4.07
C PHE A 122 0.19 -0.21 -4.96
N ILE A 123 1.44 -0.30 -4.52
CA ILE A 123 2.54 -0.79 -5.33
C ILE A 123 3.06 -2.12 -4.82
N GLY A 124 3.22 -3.09 -5.74
CA GLY A 124 3.74 -4.40 -5.43
C GLY A 124 2.78 -5.30 -4.65
N VAL A 125 1.49 -5.12 -4.85
CA VAL A 125 0.45 -5.97 -4.24
C VAL A 125 0.63 -7.42 -4.68
N GLY A 126 0.76 -8.32 -3.71
CA GLY A 126 0.85 -9.76 -3.93
C GLY A 126 -0.47 -10.47 -3.63
N ALA A 127 -0.61 -11.66 -4.21
CA ALA A 127 -1.63 -12.61 -3.85
C ALA A 127 -1.00 -13.74 -3.02
N GLN A 128 -1.72 -14.22 -2.02
CA GLN A 128 -1.32 -15.38 -1.24
C GLN A 128 -2.13 -16.59 -1.71
N SER A 129 -1.46 -17.46 -2.43
CA SER A 129 -1.96 -18.78 -2.82
C SER A 129 -1.21 -19.87 -2.04
N ASP A 130 -1.62 -21.11 -2.19
CA ASP A 130 -0.85 -22.24 -1.75
C ASP A 130 0.46 -22.41 -2.57
N TYR A 131 1.30 -23.37 -2.19
CA TYR A 131 2.57 -23.64 -2.86
C TYR A 131 2.41 -24.17 -4.31
N LEU A 132 1.21 -24.63 -4.69
CA LEU A 132 0.87 -25.06 -6.05
C LEU A 132 0.35 -23.92 -6.93
N TYR A 133 0.32 -22.70 -6.43
CA TYR A 133 -0.17 -21.51 -7.12
C TYR A 133 -1.64 -21.63 -7.60
N HIS A 134 -2.48 -22.32 -6.83
CA HIS A 134 -3.91 -22.37 -7.08
C HIS A 134 -4.53 -20.97 -6.91
N THR A 135 -5.50 -20.67 -7.75
CA THR A 135 -6.18 -19.36 -7.75
C THR A 135 -7.64 -19.46 -7.33
N ASP A 136 -8.07 -20.60 -6.81
CA ASP A 136 -9.48 -20.87 -6.45
C ASP A 136 -9.97 -19.91 -5.35
N PHE A 137 -9.07 -19.49 -4.48
CA PHE A 137 -9.36 -18.48 -3.46
C PHE A 137 -9.89 -17.13 -4.04
N VAL A 138 -9.70 -16.88 -5.32
CA VAL A 138 -10.15 -15.64 -5.97
C VAL A 138 -11.67 -15.54 -5.94
N GLU A 139 -12.37 -16.64 -6.10
CA GLU A 139 -13.83 -16.67 -6.00
C GLU A 139 -14.29 -16.30 -4.59
N ASP A 140 -13.58 -16.79 -3.57
CA ASP A 140 -13.89 -16.51 -2.16
C ASP A 140 -13.74 -15.04 -1.78
N ILE A 141 -12.88 -14.32 -2.47
CA ILE A 141 -12.61 -12.89 -2.22
C ILE A 141 -13.07 -11.97 -3.34
N ARG A 142 -13.81 -12.48 -4.33
CA ARG A 142 -14.15 -11.74 -5.56
C ARG A 142 -14.78 -10.37 -5.24
N GLN A 143 -15.81 -10.35 -4.43
CA GLN A 143 -16.52 -9.12 -4.13
C GLN A 143 -15.62 -8.12 -3.38
N GLU A 144 -14.98 -8.56 -2.31
CA GLU A 144 -14.10 -7.72 -1.50
C GLU A 144 -12.87 -7.24 -2.28
N GLY A 145 -12.33 -8.10 -3.15
CA GLY A 145 -11.22 -7.76 -4.03
C GLY A 145 -11.62 -6.71 -5.07
N CYS A 146 -12.80 -6.85 -5.68
CA CYS A 146 -13.35 -5.87 -6.62
C CYS A 146 -13.61 -4.54 -5.94
N ASP A 147 -14.24 -4.54 -4.77
CA ASP A 147 -14.54 -3.32 -4.00
C ASP A 147 -13.25 -2.61 -3.58
N PHE A 148 -12.23 -3.35 -3.17
CA PHE A 148 -10.95 -2.81 -2.78
C PHE A 148 -10.20 -2.19 -3.97
N ILE A 149 -10.06 -2.93 -5.07
CA ILE A 149 -9.39 -2.44 -6.28
C ILE A 149 -10.15 -1.24 -6.86
N GLY A 150 -11.49 -1.33 -6.95
CA GLY A 150 -12.34 -0.24 -7.41
C GLY A 150 -12.13 1.02 -6.57
N SER A 151 -12.12 0.89 -5.24
CA SER A 151 -11.88 2.05 -4.36
C SER A 151 -10.54 2.75 -4.61
N ILE A 152 -9.49 2.01 -4.94
CA ILE A 152 -8.18 2.58 -5.29
C ILE A 152 -8.27 3.35 -6.61
N LEU A 153 -8.86 2.75 -7.62
CA LEU A 153 -9.01 3.37 -8.95
C LEU A 153 -9.88 4.64 -8.89
N ASP A 154 -10.93 4.64 -8.07
CA ASP A 154 -11.81 5.79 -7.86
C ASP A 154 -11.09 7.01 -7.25
N THR A 155 -10.00 6.81 -6.53
CA THR A 155 -9.16 7.93 -6.04
C THR A 155 -8.30 8.56 -7.15
N GLY A 156 -8.26 7.98 -8.35
CA GLY A 156 -7.27 8.29 -9.39
C GLY A 156 -5.90 7.65 -9.12
N GLY A 157 -5.81 6.75 -8.15
CA GLY A 157 -4.62 5.98 -7.83
C GLY A 157 -4.36 4.85 -8.81
N MET A 158 -3.29 4.10 -8.56
CA MET A 158 -2.94 2.90 -9.32
C MET A 158 -2.72 1.71 -8.40
N ILE A 159 -2.96 0.52 -8.91
CA ILE A 159 -2.56 -0.72 -8.27
C ILE A 159 -1.54 -1.45 -9.15
N SER A 160 -0.39 -1.79 -8.58
CA SER A 160 0.64 -2.59 -9.20
C SER A 160 0.71 -3.94 -8.51
N LEU A 161 0.56 -5.01 -9.27
CA LEU A 161 0.65 -6.37 -8.77
C LEU A 161 2.05 -6.94 -8.96
N ARG A 162 2.54 -7.73 -8.01
CA ARG A 162 3.77 -8.50 -8.13
C ARG A 162 3.49 -9.98 -8.41
N GLY A 163 4.43 -10.65 -9.10
CA GLY A 163 4.39 -12.09 -9.35
C GLY A 163 3.69 -12.52 -10.63
N TYR A 164 3.81 -13.81 -10.94
CA TYR A 164 3.38 -14.42 -12.20
C TYR A 164 1.86 -14.50 -12.36
N LEU A 165 1.11 -14.61 -11.26
CA LEU A 165 -0.35 -14.76 -11.24
C LEU A 165 -1.11 -13.49 -11.65
N ARG A 166 -0.41 -12.41 -11.93
CA ARG A 166 -0.91 -11.07 -12.21
C ARG A 166 -2.07 -11.02 -13.20
N ARG A 167 -1.90 -11.62 -14.39
CA ARG A 167 -2.92 -11.61 -15.44
C ARG A 167 -4.13 -12.50 -15.12
N LYS A 168 -3.89 -13.63 -14.47
CA LYS A 168 -4.93 -14.59 -14.12
C LYS A 168 -5.87 -14.00 -13.08
N LEU A 169 -5.30 -13.38 -12.04
CA LEU A 169 -6.04 -12.75 -10.95
C LEU A 169 -6.91 -11.58 -11.45
N LEU A 170 -6.35 -10.67 -12.25
CA LEU A 170 -7.10 -9.52 -12.75
C LEU A 170 -8.21 -9.93 -13.73
N LYS A 171 -7.95 -10.95 -14.57
CA LYS A 171 -8.97 -11.49 -15.46
C LYS A 171 -10.12 -12.15 -14.71
N SER A 172 -9.83 -12.89 -13.64
CA SER A 172 -10.85 -13.52 -12.81
C SER A 172 -11.65 -12.52 -11.98
N LEU A 173 -11.12 -11.33 -11.73
CA LEU A 173 -11.82 -10.21 -11.08
C LEU A 173 -12.48 -9.25 -12.10
N ASP A 174 -12.56 -9.60 -13.40
CA ASP A 174 -13.13 -8.80 -14.48
C ASP A 174 -12.52 -7.39 -14.70
N PHE A 175 -11.34 -7.13 -14.14
CA PHE A 175 -10.61 -5.90 -14.41
C PHE A 175 -9.90 -5.98 -15.76
N ARG A 176 -10.57 -5.50 -16.82
CA ARG A 176 -10.03 -5.52 -18.21
C ARG A 176 -8.97 -4.44 -18.47
N THR A 177 -8.84 -3.46 -17.61
CA THR A 177 -8.00 -2.29 -17.86
C THR A 177 -7.11 -1.97 -16.68
N VAL A 178 -6.08 -2.78 -16.45
CA VAL A 178 -4.93 -2.33 -15.66
C VAL A 178 -3.81 -2.10 -16.66
N THR A 179 -3.49 -0.83 -16.89
CA THR A 179 -2.39 -0.44 -17.77
C THR A 179 -1.09 -1.00 -17.20
N LEU A 180 -0.61 -2.06 -17.82
CA LEU A 180 0.73 -2.59 -17.57
C LEU A 180 1.72 -1.64 -18.25
N ARG A 181 2.28 -0.72 -17.52
CA ARG A 181 3.50 -0.01 -17.89
C ARG A 181 4.67 -0.55 -17.13
#